data_10c8502a9accc9b174433538a5f0a8ac
#
_entry.id   10c8502a9accc9b174433538a5f0a8ac
#
_cell.length_a   1.000
_cell.length_b   1.000
_cell.length_c   1.000
_cell.angle_alpha   90.00
_cell.angle_beta   90.00
_cell.angle_gamma   90.00
#
_symmetry.space_group_name_H-M   'P 1'
#
loop_
_entity.id
_entity.type
_entity.pdbx_description
1 polymer ?
#
loop_
_entity_poly.entity_id
_entity_poly.type
_entity_poly.pdbx_seq_one_letter_code
_entity_poly.pdbx_strand_id
1 'polypeptide(L)'
;MPSQRNDLKNMNVNASKNTRMDIDHAEKDLDYRKDEIMHIARYVKGAQTMVDLAKQLGRPIRVLDIGCGQMNTVRLFYRSYVEKKSNIIDHYLGVDIDFKMVEKSKEQFKSAYITCNAEFLIQDLTVEPHLDFEDGHFDLIICTEFLEHINPSLSQPVIEEAYRVLNKDGIALFSTPNSNGSNKTLPKDHFYEYSYEELVQKFGNAGFTIDNTVGLCINLSKLPKDYVAKLSGVFGIYNKAFGRNSAFTSVAIAPLIEPKYCKNVLYTLVK
;
A
#
# COMPACT_ATOMS: atom_id res chain seq x y z
N MET A 1 -4.46 -17.29 30.64
CA MET A 1 -3.99 -16.61 29.45
C MET A 1 -3.51 -15.17 29.72
N PRO A 2 -2.65 -14.92 30.70
CA PRO A 2 -2.03 -13.60 30.91
C PRO A 2 -0.67 -13.42 30.23
N SER A 3 -0.03 -14.51 29.74
CA SER A 3 1.33 -14.42 29.18
C SER A 3 1.41 -13.75 27.82
N GLN A 4 0.43 -13.97 26.93
CA GLN A 4 0.44 -13.40 25.58
C GLN A 4 0.34 -11.86 25.54
N ARG A 5 -0.35 -11.21 26.51
CA ARG A 5 -0.45 -9.73 26.55
C ARG A 5 0.86 -9.04 26.92
N ASN A 6 1.71 -9.68 27.72
CA ASN A 6 3.01 -9.10 28.09
C ASN A 6 4.04 -9.27 26.97
N ASP A 7 3.99 -10.40 26.24
CA ASP A 7 4.88 -10.64 25.11
C ASP A 7 4.58 -9.67 23.96
N LEU A 8 3.32 -9.36 23.68
CA LEU A 8 2.90 -8.40 22.66
C LEU A 8 3.31 -6.95 22.96
N LYS A 9 3.32 -6.54 24.26
CA LYS A 9 3.86 -5.23 24.64
C LYS A 9 5.37 -5.15 24.48
N ASN A 10 6.07 -6.25 24.68
CA ASN A 10 7.52 -6.33 24.49
C ASN A 10 7.91 -6.38 23.00
N MET A 11 7.07 -6.97 22.14
CA MET A 11 7.25 -6.90 20.69
C MET A 11 7.19 -5.46 20.18
N ASN A 12 6.22 -4.65 20.62
CA ASN A 12 6.15 -3.23 20.24
C ASN A 12 7.39 -2.41 20.64
N VAL A 13 8.04 -2.74 21.75
CA VAL A 13 9.26 -2.04 22.19
C VAL A 13 10.47 -2.42 21.32
N ASN A 14 10.57 -3.66 20.85
CA ASN A 14 11.64 -4.10 19.95
C ASN A 14 11.41 -3.68 18.50
N ALA A 15 10.16 -3.60 18.05
CA ALA A 15 9.77 -3.10 16.75
C ALA A 15 10.27 -1.67 16.50
N SER A 16 10.27 -0.83 17.51
CA SER A 16 10.70 0.59 17.41
C SER A 16 12.15 0.80 16.96
N LYS A 17 13.00 -0.24 16.96
CA LYS A 17 14.38 -0.15 16.45
C LYS A 17 14.47 -0.33 14.94
N ASN A 18 13.59 -1.13 14.35
CA ASN A 18 13.60 -1.50 12.95
C ASN A 18 12.44 -0.90 12.15
N THR A 19 11.43 -0.40 12.85
CA THR A 19 10.20 0.14 12.27
C THR A 19 9.88 1.48 12.90
N ARG A 20 9.56 2.46 12.09
CA ARG A 20 9.00 3.75 12.55
C ARG A 20 7.50 3.72 12.31
N MET A 21 6.74 3.85 13.39
CA MET A 21 5.28 3.85 13.32
C MET A 21 4.76 5.28 13.45
N ASP A 22 3.81 5.64 12.61
CA ASP A 22 3.04 6.87 12.78
C ASP A 22 1.91 6.62 13.78
N ILE A 23 2.22 6.79 15.06
CA ILE A 23 1.25 6.65 16.16
C ILE A 23 0.10 7.66 16.02
N ASP A 24 0.36 8.82 15.43
CA ASP A 24 -0.65 9.87 15.24
C ASP A 24 -1.66 9.51 14.16
N HIS A 25 -1.28 8.73 13.14
CA HIS A 25 -2.21 8.20 12.13
C HIS A 25 -3.09 7.09 12.68
N ALA A 26 -2.58 6.32 13.66
CA ALA A 26 -3.33 5.25 14.30
C ALA A 26 -4.57 5.75 15.07
N GLU A 27 -4.54 6.98 15.57
CA GLU A 27 -5.61 7.56 16.40
C GLU A 27 -6.62 8.40 15.61
N LYS A 28 -6.28 8.81 14.39
CA LYS A 28 -7.20 9.60 13.54
C LYS A 28 -8.08 8.67 12.72
N ASP A 29 -9.39 8.77 12.91
CA ASP A 29 -10.32 8.29 11.89
C ASP A 29 -9.97 8.95 10.56
N LEU A 30 -10.10 8.17 9.45
CA LEU A 30 -9.94 8.69 8.09
C LEU A 30 -10.72 10.00 7.94
N ASP A 31 -10.08 11.12 8.25
CA ASP A 31 -10.59 12.43 7.92
C ASP A 31 -10.22 12.66 6.44
N TYR A 32 -11.19 12.50 5.56
CA TYR A 32 -11.08 12.60 4.09
C TYR A 32 -10.60 13.98 3.60
N ARG A 33 -9.67 14.62 4.31
CA ARG A 33 -9.12 15.93 3.99
C ARG A 33 -7.74 15.78 3.34
N LYS A 34 -7.49 16.68 2.45
CA LYS A 34 -6.28 17.03 1.66
C LYS A 34 -5.23 15.93 1.35
N ASP A 35 -4.73 15.20 2.33
CA ASP A 35 -3.68 14.19 2.10
C ASP A 35 -4.27 12.86 1.61
N GLU A 36 -5.53 12.61 1.90
CA GLU A 36 -6.23 11.36 1.59
C GLU A 36 -6.65 11.20 0.13
N ILE A 37 -6.83 12.31 -0.60
CA ILE A 37 -7.11 12.24 -2.04
C ILE A 37 -5.97 11.52 -2.77
N MET A 38 -4.73 11.67 -2.30
CA MET A 38 -3.57 10.98 -2.85
C MET A 38 -3.64 9.46 -2.59
N HIS A 39 -4.26 9.07 -1.49
CA HIS A 39 -4.42 7.68 -1.11
C HIS A 39 -5.62 7.01 -1.80
N ILE A 40 -6.68 7.77 -2.11
CA ILE A 40 -7.89 7.25 -2.76
C ILE A 40 -7.55 6.54 -4.07
N ALA A 41 -6.66 7.09 -4.89
CA ALA A 41 -6.31 6.51 -6.18
C ALA A 41 -5.76 5.08 -6.05
N ARG A 42 -4.90 4.81 -5.05
CA ARG A 42 -4.39 3.46 -4.81
C ARG A 42 -5.45 2.51 -4.24
N TYR A 43 -6.32 3.01 -3.36
CA TYR A 43 -7.41 2.18 -2.82
C TYR A 43 -8.41 1.80 -3.89
N VAL A 44 -8.76 2.74 -4.79
CA VAL A 44 -9.61 2.46 -5.96
C VAL A 44 -8.94 1.44 -6.88
N LYS A 45 -7.64 1.61 -7.16
CA LYS A 45 -6.89 0.64 -7.98
C LYS A 45 -6.86 -0.73 -7.33
N GLY A 46 -6.63 -0.80 -6.01
CA GLY A 46 -6.67 -2.06 -5.26
C GLY A 46 -8.04 -2.74 -5.35
N ALA A 47 -9.12 -1.98 -5.13
CA ALA A 47 -10.48 -2.48 -5.24
C ALA A 47 -10.82 -2.99 -6.66
N GLN A 48 -10.39 -2.25 -7.69
CA GLN A 48 -10.55 -2.68 -9.09
C GLN A 48 -9.77 -3.96 -9.38
N THR A 49 -8.53 -4.05 -8.90
CA THR A 49 -7.68 -5.24 -9.07
C THR A 49 -8.32 -6.47 -8.44
N MET A 50 -8.96 -6.36 -7.26
CA MET A 50 -9.69 -7.47 -6.63
C MET A 50 -10.79 -8.02 -7.55
N VAL A 51 -11.60 -7.12 -8.15
CA VAL A 51 -12.69 -7.51 -9.04
C VAL A 51 -12.16 -8.16 -10.32
N ASP A 52 -11.16 -7.52 -10.94
CA ASP A 52 -10.63 -7.99 -12.22
C ASP A 52 -9.94 -9.34 -12.08
N LEU A 53 -9.16 -9.51 -11.00
CA LEU A 53 -8.46 -10.77 -10.70
C LEU A 53 -9.44 -11.90 -10.39
N ALA A 54 -10.48 -11.64 -9.58
CA ALA A 54 -11.51 -12.64 -9.30
C ALA A 54 -12.25 -13.08 -10.59
N LYS A 55 -12.54 -12.14 -11.49
CA LYS A 55 -13.12 -12.44 -12.80
C LYS A 55 -12.16 -13.26 -13.67
N GLN A 56 -10.89 -12.87 -13.72
CA GLN A 56 -9.86 -13.57 -14.50
C GLN A 56 -9.69 -15.01 -14.03
N LEU A 57 -9.66 -15.24 -12.70
CA LEU A 57 -9.49 -16.55 -12.12
C LEU A 57 -10.79 -17.37 -12.09
N GLY A 58 -11.95 -16.75 -12.32
CA GLY A 58 -13.26 -17.40 -12.28
C GLY A 58 -13.67 -17.88 -10.89
N ARG A 59 -13.06 -17.35 -9.84
CA ARG A 59 -13.32 -17.72 -8.43
C ARG A 59 -13.00 -16.56 -7.48
N PRO A 60 -13.49 -16.60 -6.23
CA PRO A 60 -13.04 -15.68 -5.18
C PRO A 60 -11.52 -15.78 -4.95
N ILE A 61 -10.92 -14.66 -4.52
CA ILE A 61 -9.46 -14.52 -4.35
C ILE A 61 -9.05 -14.55 -2.87
N ARG A 62 -7.81 -14.96 -2.63
CA ARG A 62 -7.15 -14.89 -1.33
C ARG A 62 -6.23 -13.67 -1.32
N VAL A 63 -6.42 -12.79 -0.34
CA VAL A 63 -5.75 -11.49 -0.24
C VAL A 63 -4.85 -11.45 0.98
N LEU A 64 -3.59 -11.07 0.79
CA LEU A 64 -2.63 -10.71 1.84
C LEU A 64 -2.46 -9.19 1.83
N ASP A 65 -2.60 -8.54 3.00
CA ASP A 65 -2.40 -7.11 3.19
C ASP A 65 -1.26 -6.90 4.20
N ILE A 66 -0.08 -6.55 3.68
CA ILE A 66 1.16 -6.33 4.46
C ILE A 66 1.18 -4.88 4.94
N GLY A 67 1.31 -4.68 6.25
CA GLY A 67 1.13 -3.38 6.88
C GLY A 67 -0.32 -2.93 6.74
N CYS A 68 -1.26 -3.82 7.09
CA CYS A 68 -2.68 -3.63 6.79
C CYS A 68 -3.30 -2.40 7.46
N GLY A 69 -2.69 -1.90 8.54
CA GLY A 69 -3.18 -0.74 9.28
C GLY A 69 -4.68 -0.87 9.55
N GLN A 70 -5.46 0.04 9.01
CA GLN A 70 -6.93 0.03 9.11
C GLN A 70 -7.61 -0.67 7.91
N MET A 71 -6.92 -1.51 7.16
CA MET A 71 -7.38 -2.25 5.98
C MET A 71 -8.16 -1.37 4.97
N ASN A 72 -7.66 -0.17 4.70
CA ASN A 72 -8.38 0.86 3.96
C ASN A 72 -8.79 0.44 2.54
N THR A 73 -7.95 -0.31 1.84
CA THR A 73 -8.23 -0.81 0.48
C THR A 73 -9.46 -1.73 0.49
N VAL A 74 -9.48 -2.69 1.39
CA VAL A 74 -10.58 -3.67 1.51
C VAL A 74 -11.85 -3.00 2.02
N ARG A 75 -11.74 -2.07 2.98
CA ARG A 75 -12.89 -1.29 3.46
C ARG A 75 -13.53 -0.45 2.35
N LEU A 76 -12.72 0.22 1.54
CA LEU A 76 -13.23 0.99 0.41
C LEU A 76 -13.92 0.07 -0.59
N PHE A 77 -13.32 -1.08 -0.91
CA PHE A 77 -13.93 -2.09 -1.76
C PHE A 77 -15.35 -2.45 -1.30
N TYR A 78 -15.51 -2.88 -0.05
CA TYR A 78 -16.82 -3.28 0.47
C TYR A 78 -17.82 -2.13 0.63
N ARG A 79 -17.36 -0.89 0.80
CA ARG A 79 -18.23 0.30 0.84
C ARG A 79 -18.68 0.76 -0.53
N SER A 80 -17.84 0.62 -1.55
CA SER A 80 -18.05 1.20 -2.88
C SER A 80 -18.71 0.23 -3.85
N TYR A 81 -18.44 -1.06 -3.73
CA TYR A 81 -19.07 -2.08 -4.56
C TYR A 81 -20.37 -2.50 -3.92
N VAL A 82 -21.45 -1.85 -4.35
CA VAL A 82 -22.82 -1.97 -3.78
C VAL A 82 -23.45 -3.34 -4.03
N GLU A 83 -22.96 -4.13 -4.96
CA GLU A 83 -23.39 -5.52 -5.12
C GLU A 83 -22.82 -6.41 -4.02
N LYS A 84 -23.33 -6.19 -2.82
CA LYS A 84 -23.01 -6.90 -1.56
C LYS A 84 -23.16 -8.43 -1.61
N LYS A 85 -23.42 -9.01 -2.77
CA LYS A 85 -23.62 -10.44 -2.98
C LYS A 85 -22.48 -11.12 -3.75
N SER A 86 -21.54 -10.37 -4.28
CA SER A 86 -20.40 -10.98 -4.99
C SER A 86 -19.37 -11.42 -3.97
N ASN A 87 -19.22 -12.71 -3.79
CA ASN A 87 -18.13 -13.32 -3.04
C ASN A 87 -16.83 -13.16 -3.86
N ILE A 88 -16.22 -11.96 -3.78
CA ILE A 88 -14.99 -11.63 -4.51
C ILE A 88 -13.76 -12.07 -3.73
N ILE A 89 -13.80 -11.93 -2.40
CA ILE A 89 -12.72 -12.33 -1.51
C ILE A 89 -13.17 -13.57 -0.74
N ASP A 90 -12.42 -14.66 -0.85
CA ASP A 90 -12.58 -15.89 -0.08
C ASP A 90 -11.93 -15.75 1.30
N HIS A 91 -10.65 -15.36 1.28
CA HIS A 91 -9.84 -15.21 2.49
C HIS A 91 -9.06 -13.89 2.45
N TYR A 92 -9.05 -13.17 3.56
CA TYR A 92 -8.25 -11.97 3.79
C TYR A 92 -7.33 -12.18 4.99
N LEU A 93 -6.03 -12.02 4.79
CA LEU A 93 -5.04 -11.95 5.86
C LEU A 93 -4.48 -10.54 5.95
N GLY A 94 -4.72 -9.85 7.08
CA GLY A 94 -4.07 -8.59 7.41
C GLY A 94 -2.89 -8.83 8.36
N VAL A 95 -1.70 -8.35 8.00
CA VAL A 95 -0.50 -8.45 8.84
C VAL A 95 -0.04 -7.06 9.21
N ASP A 96 0.12 -6.80 10.50
CA ASP A 96 0.67 -5.54 11.01
C ASP A 96 1.41 -5.79 12.32
N ILE A 97 2.38 -4.94 12.64
CA ILE A 97 3.11 -5.00 13.90
C ILE A 97 2.34 -4.33 15.04
N ASP A 98 1.47 -3.35 14.72
CA ASP A 98 0.73 -2.58 15.72
C ASP A 98 -0.52 -3.31 16.19
N PHE A 99 -0.46 -3.80 17.44
CA PHE A 99 -1.59 -4.44 18.10
C PHE A 99 -2.88 -3.59 18.08
N LYS A 100 -2.78 -2.27 18.31
CA LYS A 100 -3.96 -1.39 18.33
C LYS A 100 -4.59 -1.29 16.96
N MET A 101 -3.76 -1.22 15.91
CA MET A 101 -4.22 -1.20 14.53
C MET A 101 -4.94 -2.49 14.16
N VAL A 102 -4.35 -3.63 14.52
CA VAL A 102 -4.95 -4.95 14.29
C VAL A 102 -6.30 -5.08 15.01
N GLU A 103 -6.38 -4.68 16.27
CA GLU A 103 -7.66 -4.73 17.00
C GLU A 103 -8.71 -3.79 16.40
N LYS A 104 -8.32 -2.57 16.03
CA LYS A 104 -9.20 -1.63 15.33
C LYS A 104 -9.69 -2.19 13.99
N SER A 105 -8.82 -2.85 13.25
CA SER A 105 -9.18 -3.52 11.98
C SER A 105 -10.16 -4.66 12.19
N LYS A 106 -10.00 -5.47 13.22
CA LYS A 106 -10.97 -6.51 13.58
C LYS A 106 -12.35 -5.93 13.91
N GLU A 107 -12.40 -4.81 14.64
CA GLU A 107 -13.65 -4.12 14.94
C GLU A 107 -14.32 -3.56 13.68
N GLN A 108 -13.52 -2.90 12.83
CA GLN A 108 -13.99 -2.33 11.58
C GLN A 108 -14.45 -3.40 10.59
N PHE A 109 -13.76 -4.54 10.55
CA PHE A 109 -14.18 -5.68 9.75
C PHE A 109 -15.58 -6.16 10.12
N LYS A 110 -15.83 -6.34 11.42
CA LYS A 110 -17.17 -6.74 11.93
C LYS A 110 -18.25 -5.72 11.57
N SER A 111 -17.94 -4.42 11.64
CA SER A 111 -18.89 -3.33 11.40
C SER A 111 -19.18 -3.07 9.92
N ALA A 112 -18.28 -3.45 9.01
CA ALA A 112 -18.37 -3.11 7.59
C ALA A 112 -19.20 -4.10 6.74
N TYR A 113 -19.87 -5.07 7.37
CA TYR A 113 -20.62 -6.14 6.67
C TYR A 113 -19.77 -6.91 5.66
N ILE A 114 -18.49 -7.08 5.96
CA ILE A 114 -17.55 -7.84 5.14
C ILE A 114 -17.87 -9.33 5.31
N THR A 115 -18.04 -10.05 4.22
CA THR A 115 -18.54 -11.43 4.21
C THR A 115 -17.48 -12.50 3.97
N CYS A 116 -16.19 -12.11 3.76
CA CYS A 116 -15.12 -13.08 3.60
C CYS A 116 -14.60 -13.60 4.94
N ASN A 117 -13.87 -14.71 4.91
CA ASN A 117 -13.04 -15.13 6.04
C ASN A 117 -11.90 -14.14 6.23
N ALA A 118 -11.68 -13.64 7.45
CA ALA A 118 -10.57 -12.73 7.73
C ALA A 118 -9.77 -13.20 8.93
N GLU A 119 -8.47 -13.18 8.73
CA GLU A 119 -7.46 -13.37 9.77
C GLU A 119 -6.62 -12.11 9.92
N PHE A 120 -6.15 -11.89 11.14
CA PHE A 120 -5.30 -10.75 11.45
C PHE A 120 -4.13 -11.23 12.29
N LEU A 121 -2.94 -11.04 11.78
CA LEU A 121 -1.69 -11.47 12.41
C LEU A 121 -0.90 -10.27 12.91
N ILE A 122 -0.44 -10.35 14.16
CA ILE A 122 0.50 -9.39 14.73
C ILE A 122 1.89 -9.98 14.55
N GLN A 123 2.65 -9.45 13.58
CA GLN A 123 3.98 -9.95 13.26
C GLN A 123 4.88 -8.80 12.80
N ASP A 124 6.10 -8.78 13.34
CA ASP A 124 7.17 -7.93 12.82
C ASP A 124 7.89 -8.63 11.66
N LEU A 125 7.48 -8.29 10.44
CA LEU A 125 8.08 -8.85 9.23
C LEU A 125 9.54 -8.43 9.02
N THR A 126 10.06 -7.49 9.78
CA THR A 126 11.49 -7.12 9.75
C THR A 126 12.36 -8.07 10.58
N VAL A 127 11.75 -8.77 11.53
CA VAL A 127 12.41 -9.76 12.39
C VAL A 127 12.13 -11.16 11.90
N GLU A 128 10.90 -11.44 11.56
CA GLU A 128 10.44 -12.71 11.04
C GLU A 128 9.63 -12.47 9.75
N PRO A 129 10.30 -12.35 8.59
CA PRO A 129 9.63 -12.09 7.33
C PRO A 129 8.78 -13.26 6.85
N HIS A 130 9.09 -14.49 7.29
CA HIS A 130 8.40 -15.70 6.87
C HIS A 130 6.97 -15.78 7.43
N LEU A 131 6.02 -16.00 6.55
CA LEU A 131 4.62 -16.27 6.87
C LEU A 131 4.36 -17.78 6.80
N ASP A 132 3.61 -18.33 7.76
CA ASP A 132 3.28 -19.75 7.80
C ASP A 132 2.21 -20.12 6.77
N PHE A 133 2.53 -19.87 5.51
CA PHE A 133 1.75 -20.21 4.33
C PHE A 133 2.62 -20.85 3.26
N GLU A 134 2.02 -21.74 2.47
CA GLU A 134 2.69 -22.38 1.34
C GLU A 134 3.02 -21.39 0.21
N ASP A 135 3.96 -21.76 -0.64
CA ASP A 135 4.31 -21.00 -1.84
C ASP A 135 3.07 -20.82 -2.74
N GLY A 136 2.83 -19.61 -3.20
CA GLY A 136 1.72 -19.34 -4.09
C GLY A 136 0.33 -19.36 -3.45
N HIS A 137 0.24 -19.18 -2.14
CA HIS A 137 -1.02 -19.24 -1.41
C HIS A 137 -1.98 -18.09 -1.77
N PHE A 138 -1.49 -16.86 -1.90
CA PHE A 138 -2.32 -15.67 -2.12
C PHE A 138 -2.43 -15.30 -3.60
N ASP A 139 -3.60 -14.83 -4.00
CA ASP A 139 -3.86 -14.38 -5.37
C ASP A 139 -3.59 -12.88 -5.52
N LEU A 140 -3.79 -12.10 -4.45
CA LEU A 140 -3.48 -10.67 -4.40
C LEU A 140 -2.67 -10.36 -3.15
N ILE A 141 -1.58 -9.62 -3.33
CA ILE A 141 -0.82 -9.01 -2.24
C ILE A 141 -0.96 -7.51 -2.31
N ILE A 142 -1.24 -6.87 -1.18
CA ILE A 142 -1.28 -5.42 -1.00
C ILE A 142 -0.19 -5.07 0.00
N CYS A 143 0.72 -4.16 -0.38
CA CYS A 143 1.76 -3.62 0.49
C CYS A 143 1.90 -2.14 0.17
N THR A 144 1.12 -1.31 0.87
CA THR A 144 1.01 0.11 0.54
C THR A 144 1.44 0.99 1.70
N GLU A 145 2.38 1.93 1.43
CA GLU A 145 2.95 2.82 2.44
C GLU A 145 3.49 2.02 3.66
N PHE A 146 4.31 1.03 3.38
CA PHE A 146 4.90 0.15 4.36
C PHE A 146 6.45 0.17 4.31
N LEU A 147 7.03 0.09 3.10
CA LEU A 147 8.48 -0.09 2.95
C LEU A 147 9.29 1.10 3.47
N GLU A 148 8.74 2.29 3.46
CA GLU A 148 9.36 3.51 4.01
C GLU A 148 9.47 3.50 5.54
N HIS A 149 8.64 2.72 6.21
CA HIS A 149 8.58 2.63 7.68
C HIS A 149 9.52 1.58 8.26
N ILE A 150 10.19 0.80 7.44
CA ILE A 150 11.13 -0.23 7.87
C ILE A 150 12.58 0.12 7.50
N ASN A 151 13.54 -0.46 8.22
CA ASN A 151 14.94 -0.31 7.88
C ASN A 151 15.20 -0.83 6.45
N PRO A 152 15.80 -0.05 5.54
CA PRO A 152 15.97 -0.43 4.14
C PRO A 152 16.78 -1.72 3.91
N SER A 153 17.66 -2.08 4.87
CA SER A 153 18.38 -3.36 4.81
C SER A 153 17.49 -4.59 5.04
N LEU A 154 16.30 -4.39 5.63
CA LEU A 154 15.35 -5.45 5.96
C LEU A 154 14.18 -5.54 4.98
N SER A 155 14.11 -4.64 3.99
CA SER A 155 13.00 -4.63 3.02
C SER A 155 13.08 -5.76 2.00
N GLN A 156 14.30 -6.20 1.63
CA GLN A 156 14.47 -7.25 0.62
C GLN A 156 13.85 -8.59 1.04
N PRO A 157 14.09 -9.12 2.25
CA PRO A 157 13.43 -10.35 2.72
C PRO A 157 11.91 -10.27 2.73
N VAL A 158 11.32 -9.11 3.06
CA VAL A 158 9.86 -8.90 3.04
C VAL A 158 9.32 -8.96 1.61
N ILE A 159 10.03 -8.36 0.64
CA ILE A 159 9.64 -8.40 -0.77
C ILE A 159 9.77 -9.84 -1.32
N GLU A 160 10.81 -10.56 -0.93
CA GLU A 160 11.03 -11.96 -1.32
C GLU A 160 9.94 -12.88 -0.73
N GLU A 161 9.54 -12.65 0.51
CA GLU A 161 8.43 -13.39 1.10
C GLU A 161 7.10 -13.11 0.39
N ALA A 162 6.82 -11.85 0.07
CA ALA A 162 5.66 -11.49 -0.75
C ALA A 162 5.69 -12.23 -2.10
N TYR A 163 6.86 -12.30 -2.75
CA TYR A 163 7.01 -13.09 -3.98
C TYR A 163 6.74 -14.57 -3.74
N ARG A 164 7.30 -15.16 -2.68
CA ARG A 164 7.14 -16.58 -2.38
C ARG A 164 5.67 -16.97 -2.25
N VAL A 165 4.92 -16.22 -1.43
CA VAL A 165 3.53 -16.55 -1.12
C VAL A 165 2.53 -16.09 -2.21
N LEU A 166 2.95 -15.29 -3.21
CA LEU A 166 2.10 -14.90 -4.33
C LEU A 166 1.89 -16.11 -5.28
N ASN A 167 0.66 -16.31 -5.72
CA ASN A 167 0.31 -17.28 -6.77
C ASN A 167 0.96 -16.87 -8.11
N LYS A 168 1.28 -17.86 -8.95
CA LYS A 168 1.87 -17.63 -10.28
C LYS A 168 1.01 -16.75 -11.20
N ASP A 169 -0.31 -16.78 -11.06
CA ASP A 169 -1.27 -15.98 -11.81
C ASP A 169 -1.77 -14.79 -10.98
N GLY A 170 -1.12 -14.51 -9.84
CA GLY A 170 -1.48 -13.48 -8.90
C GLY A 170 -0.85 -12.12 -9.19
N ILE A 171 -1.32 -11.11 -8.48
CA ILE A 171 -0.87 -9.73 -8.59
C ILE A 171 -0.39 -9.23 -7.22
N ALA A 172 0.74 -8.52 -7.19
CA ALA A 172 1.15 -7.77 -6.01
C ALA A 172 1.11 -6.26 -6.29
N LEU A 173 0.48 -5.52 -5.40
CA LEU A 173 0.39 -4.06 -5.43
C LEU A 173 1.28 -3.48 -4.34
N PHE A 174 2.32 -2.76 -4.75
CA PHE A 174 3.19 -2.02 -3.84
C PHE A 174 3.07 -0.52 -4.07
N SER A 175 2.99 0.26 -2.99
CA SER A 175 3.14 1.72 -3.11
C SER A 175 3.99 2.28 -1.99
N THR A 176 4.72 3.33 -2.29
CA THR A 176 5.56 4.06 -1.34
C THR A 176 5.87 5.46 -1.88
N PRO A 177 6.22 6.42 -1.03
CA PRO A 177 6.82 7.67 -1.48
C PRO A 177 8.07 7.44 -2.33
N ASN A 178 8.25 8.30 -3.33
CA ASN A 178 9.39 8.28 -4.23
C ASN A 178 10.34 9.45 -3.91
N SER A 179 11.53 9.14 -3.44
CA SER A 179 12.52 10.15 -2.99
C SER A 179 13.14 10.96 -4.12
N ASN A 180 13.07 10.48 -5.36
CA ASN A 180 13.86 11.03 -6.47
C ASN A 180 15.35 11.20 -6.10
N GLY A 181 15.88 10.29 -5.27
CA GLY A 181 17.28 10.29 -4.85
C GLY A 181 17.63 11.30 -3.74
N SER A 182 16.66 11.89 -3.05
CA SER A 182 16.92 12.85 -1.97
C SER A 182 16.20 12.46 -0.67
N ASN A 183 16.96 11.92 0.27
CA ASN A 183 16.49 11.59 1.63
C ASN A 183 16.92 12.62 2.69
N LYS A 184 17.08 13.90 2.32
CA LYS A 184 17.62 14.92 3.21
C LYS A 184 16.68 15.36 4.34
N THR A 185 15.36 15.21 4.15
CA THR A 185 14.33 15.58 5.14
C THR A 185 13.19 14.60 5.02
N LEU A 186 13.26 13.53 5.80
CA LEU A 186 12.20 12.52 5.86
C LEU A 186 11.16 12.90 6.93
N PRO A 187 9.90 12.49 6.77
CA PRO A 187 8.94 12.41 7.86
C PRO A 187 9.53 11.64 9.05
N LYS A 188 9.06 11.93 10.27
CA LYS A 188 9.61 11.31 11.48
C LYS A 188 9.43 9.79 11.53
N ASP A 189 8.39 9.32 10.89
CA ASP A 189 7.95 7.92 10.79
C ASP A 189 8.58 7.18 9.61
N HIS A 190 9.31 7.87 8.72
CA HIS A 190 10.03 7.21 7.62
C HIS A 190 11.48 6.92 8.00
N PHE A 191 11.92 5.69 7.76
CA PHE A 191 13.33 5.32 7.77
C PHE A 191 14.02 5.75 6.48
N TYR A 192 13.36 5.46 5.35
CA TYR A 192 13.93 5.64 4.03
C TYR A 192 12.83 5.76 2.98
N GLU A 193 12.96 6.73 2.09
CA GLU A 193 12.13 6.79 0.89
C GLU A 193 12.96 6.33 -0.31
N TYR A 194 12.54 5.27 -0.95
CA TYR A 194 13.22 4.68 -2.10
C TYR A 194 13.07 5.55 -3.34
N SER A 195 14.09 5.56 -4.21
CA SER A 195 13.91 6.01 -5.58
C SER A 195 13.14 4.97 -6.40
N TYR A 196 12.60 5.40 -7.53
CA TYR A 196 11.93 4.51 -8.47
C TYR A 196 12.86 3.37 -8.91
N GLU A 197 14.10 3.70 -9.26
CA GLU A 197 15.10 2.75 -9.74
C GLU A 197 15.51 1.72 -8.67
N GLU A 198 15.65 2.15 -7.42
CA GLU A 198 15.96 1.24 -6.31
C GLU A 198 14.84 0.19 -6.11
N LEU A 199 13.58 0.61 -6.18
CA LEU A 199 12.46 -0.33 -6.06
C LEU A 199 12.34 -1.26 -7.25
N VAL A 200 12.53 -0.76 -8.48
CA VAL A 200 12.59 -1.61 -9.68
C VAL A 200 13.65 -2.71 -9.52
N GLN A 201 14.83 -2.35 -9.01
CA GLN A 201 15.90 -3.32 -8.74
C GLN A 201 15.52 -4.31 -7.64
N LYS A 202 14.94 -3.84 -6.53
CA LYS A 202 14.54 -4.72 -5.41
C LYS A 202 13.46 -5.72 -5.82
N PHE A 203 12.46 -5.28 -6.57
CA PHE A 203 11.42 -6.16 -7.10
C PHE A 203 11.99 -7.21 -8.07
N GLY A 204 12.88 -6.78 -8.99
CA GLY A 204 13.58 -7.69 -9.89
C GLY A 204 14.46 -8.71 -9.16
N ASN A 205 15.18 -8.29 -8.10
CA ASN A 205 15.99 -9.20 -7.28
C ASN A 205 15.15 -10.27 -6.57
N ALA A 206 13.91 -9.95 -6.19
CA ALA A 206 12.97 -10.92 -5.62
C ALA A 206 12.34 -11.86 -6.66
N GLY A 207 12.46 -11.55 -7.94
CA GLY A 207 11.90 -12.33 -9.04
C GLY A 207 10.63 -11.71 -9.67
N PHE A 208 10.13 -10.60 -9.16
CA PHE A 208 8.96 -9.93 -9.74
C PHE A 208 9.25 -9.32 -11.10
N THR A 209 8.27 -9.40 -11.97
CA THR A 209 8.16 -8.59 -13.19
C THR A 209 7.21 -7.42 -12.94
N ILE A 210 7.58 -6.22 -13.36
CA ILE A 210 6.72 -5.04 -13.27
C ILE A 210 5.78 -5.07 -14.48
N ASP A 211 4.49 -5.30 -14.22
CA ASP A 211 3.45 -5.25 -15.24
C ASP A 211 3.05 -3.81 -15.56
N ASN A 212 2.88 -2.98 -14.50
CA ASN A 212 2.49 -1.59 -14.65
C ASN A 212 3.01 -0.74 -13.49
N THR A 213 3.18 0.56 -13.76
CA THR A 213 3.45 1.57 -12.73
C THR A 213 2.59 2.80 -12.97
N VAL A 214 2.04 3.36 -11.88
CA VAL A 214 1.20 4.55 -11.93
C VAL A 214 1.66 5.56 -10.89
N GLY A 215 1.90 6.80 -11.33
CA GLY A 215 2.09 7.92 -10.41
C GLY A 215 0.79 8.27 -9.70
N LEU A 216 0.83 8.40 -8.38
CA LEU A 216 -0.36 8.70 -7.57
C LEU A 216 -0.53 10.18 -7.29
N CYS A 217 0.57 10.91 -7.16
CA CYS A 217 0.56 12.36 -7.00
C CYS A 217 1.90 12.96 -7.44
N ILE A 218 1.87 14.25 -7.75
CA ILE A 218 3.06 14.99 -8.19
C ILE A 218 3.39 16.15 -7.25
N ASN A 219 4.67 16.47 -7.19
CA ASN A 219 5.13 17.76 -6.68
C ASN A 219 5.55 18.64 -7.87
N LEU A 220 4.70 19.60 -8.21
CA LEU A 220 4.92 20.48 -9.37
C LEU A 220 6.30 21.18 -9.36
N SER A 221 6.82 21.50 -8.19
CA SER A 221 8.13 22.15 -8.06
C SER A 221 9.32 21.22 -8.35
N LYS A 222 9.09 19.91 -8.37
CA LYS A 222 10.11 18.89 -8.64
C LYS A 222 10.07 18.35 -10.07
N LEU A 223 9.05 18.73 -10.87
CA LEU A 223 8.97 18.30 -12.26
C LEU A 223 10.07 18.97 -13.11
N PRO A 224 10.66 18.23 -14.06
CA PRO A 224 11.54 18.82 -15.07
C PRO A 224 10.83 19.95 -15.83
N LYS A 225 11.58 21.02 -16.17
CA LYS A 225 11.00 22.21 -16.82
C LYS A 225 10.31 21.92 -18.15
N ASP A 226 10.83 20.96 -18.91
CA ASP A 226 10.26 20.50 -20.18
C ASP A 226 8.91 19.78 -19.98
N TYR A 227 8.73 19.03 -18.89
CA TYR A 227 7.45 18.46 -18.51
C TYR A 227 6.42 19.54 -18.19
N VAL A 228 6.81 20.54 -17.39
CA VAL A 228 5.94 21.67 -17.07
C VAL A 228 5.50 22.40 -18.33
N ALA A 229 6.41 22.59 -19.29
CA ALA A 229 6.11 23.24 -20.57
C ALA A 229 5.13 22.40 -21.42
N LYS A 230 5.36 21.08 -21.55
CA LYS A 230 4.48 20.16 -22.29
C LYS A 230 3.07 20.08 -21.71
N LEU A 231 2.95 20.17 -20.41
CA LEU A 231 1.68 20.04 -19.69
C LEU A 231 1.02 21.37 -19.36
N SER A 232 1.58 22.49 -19.82
CA SER A 232 1.07 23.84 -19.48
C SER A 232 -0.42 24.04 -19.80
N GLY A 233 -0.89 23.51 -20.93
CA GLY A 233 -2.30 23.52 -21.30
C GLY A 233 -3.18 22.71 -20.36
N VAL A 234 -2.74 21.49 -20.01
CA VAL A 234 -3.42 20.60 -19.06
C VAL A 234 -3.47 21.24 -17.68
N PHE A 235 -2.36 21.76 -17.17
CA PHE A 235 -2.31 22.52 -15.92
C PHE A 235 -3.24 23.73 -15.93
N GLY A 236 -3.33 24.43 -17.05
CA GLY A 236 -4.25 25.57 -17.20
C GLY A 236 -5.71 25.19 -17.02
N ILE A 237 -6.14 24.07 -17.61
CA ILE A 237 -7.50 23.54 -17.48
C ILE A 237 -7.78 23.12 -16.03
N TYR A 238 -6.92 22.30 -15.45
CA TYR A 238 -7.10 21.82 -14.07
C TYR A 238 -7.04 22.95 -13.04
N ASN A 239 -6.14 23.91 -13.21
CA ASN A 239 -6.07 25.06 -12.32
C ASN A 239 -7.32 25.96 -12.39
N LYS A 240 -7.96 26.06 -13.54
CA LYS A 240 -9.24 26.76 -13.67
C LYS A 240 -10.39 26.01 -12.99
N ALA A 241 -10.41 24.67 -13.13
CA ALA A 241 -11.47 23.84 -12.59
C ALA A 241 -11.36 23.64 -11.07
N PHE A 242 -10.16 23.45 -10.53
CA PHE A 242 -9.93 23.01 -9.15
C PHE A 242 -9.04 23.92 -8.31
N GLY A 243 -8.60 25.06 -8.86
CA GLY A 243 -7.69 26.00 -8.20
C GLY A 243 -6.21 25.62 -8.31
N ARG A 244 -5.36 26.64 -8.17
CA ARG A 244 -3.90 26.44 -8.24
C ARG A 244 -3.40 25.60 -7.06
N ASN A 245 -2.53 24.65 -7.34
CA ASN A 245 -1.91 23.75 -6.36
C ASN A 245 -2.91 22.92 -5.54
N SER A 246 -4.06 22.58 -6.10
CA SER A 246 -4.98 21.68 -5.43
C SER A 246 -4.42 20.26 -5.41
N ALA A 247 -4.73 19.50 -4.36
CA ALA A 247 -4.42 18.09 -4.29
C ALA A 247 -5.07 17.32 -5.46
N PHE A 248 -6.24 17.74 -5.91
CA PHE A 248 -6.92 17.22 -7.09
C PHE A 248 -6.09 17.35 -8.36
N THR A 249 -5.50 18.54 -8.61
CA THR A 249 -4.63 18.76 -9.78
C THR A 249 -3.43 17.82 -9.73
N SER A 250 -2.83 17.65 -8.57
CA SER A 250 -1.68 16.76 -8.35
C SER A 250 -2.02 15.31 -8.69
N VAL A 251 -3.15 14.80 -8.20
CA VAL A 251 -3.58 13.41 -8.42
C VAL A 251 -4.07 13.19 -9.85
N ALA A 252 -4.83 14.12 -10.41
CA ALA A 252 -5.41 13.99 -11.75
C ALA A 252 -4.35 14.00 -12.86
N ILE A 253 -3.23 14.68 -12.64
CA ILE A 253 -2.14 14.78 -13.63
C ILE A 253 -1.09 13.68 -13.45
N ALA A 254 -0.93 13.14 -12.25
CA ALA A 254 0.09 12.14 -11.96
C ALA A 254 0.11 10.95 -12.96
N PRO A 255 -1.03 10.38 -13.39
CA PRO A 255 -1.03 9.29 -14.37
C PRO A 255 -0.51 9.68 -15.76
N LEU A 256 -0.38 10.99 -16.05
CA LEU A 256 0.16 11.50 -17.32
C LEU A 256 1.67 11.75 -17.27
N ILE A 257 2.28 11.54 -16.13
CA ILE A 257 3.70 11.80 -15.85
C ILE A 257 4.41 10.45 -15.74
N GLU A 258 5.67 10.39 -16.18
CA GLU A 258 6.50 9.22 -15.90
C GLU A 258 6.57 8.98 -14.39
N PRO A 259 6.30 7.77 -13.91
CA PRO A 259 6.17 7.47 -12.47
C PRO A 259 7.38 7.89 -11.64
N LYS A 260 8.60 7.82 -12.21
CA LYS A 260 9.83 8.26 -11.55
C LYS A 260 9.85 9.74 -11.11
N TYR A 261 9.00 10.59 -11.73
CA TYR A 261 8.86 12.00 -11.35
C TYR A 261 7.69 12.26 -10.40
N CYS A 262 6.92 11.25 -10.09
CA CYS A 262 5.81 11.36 -9.15
C CYS A 262 6.28 11.28 -7.71
N LYS A 263 5.52 11.88 -6.78
CA LYS A 263 5.84 11.86 -5.35
C LYS A 263 5.57 10.48 -4.73
N ASN A 264 4.52 9.81 -5.17
CA ASN A 264 4.19 8.44 -4.79
C ASN A 264 3.94 7.63 -6.06
N VAL A 265 4.34 6.38 -6.02
CA VAL A 265 4.19 5.44 -7.15
C VAL A 265 3.50 4.18 -6.66
N LEU A 266 2.57 3.69 -7.46
CA LEU A 266 1.97 2.38 -7.30
C LEU A 266 2.55 1.45 -8.36
N TYR A 267 3.09 0.33 -7.92
CA TYR A 267 3.63 -0.74 -8.75
C TYR A 267 2.65 -1.89 -8.78
N THR A 268 2.33 -2.39 -9.98
CA THR A 268 1.62 -3.65 -10.20
C THR A 268 2.65 -4.67 -10.63
N LEU A 269 2.82 -5.71 -9.83
CA LEU A 269 3.85 -6.72 -10.01
C LEU A 269 3.21 -8.09 -10.25
N VAL A 270 3.87 -8.90 -11.07
CA VAL A 270 3.51 -10.29 -11.35
C VAL A 270 4.73 -11.21 -11.18
N LYS A 271 4.49 -12.51 -11.01
CA LYS A 271 5.56 -13.51 -11.03
C LYS A 271 6.14 -13.71 -12.42
#